data_e9887862fc387b9f32bfc92f09204f11
#
_entry.id   e9887862fc387b9f32bfc92f09204f11
#
_cell.length_a   1.000
_cell.length_b   1.000
_cell.length_c   1.000
_cell.angle_alpha   90.00
_cell.angle_beta   90.00
_cell.angle_gamma   90.00
#
_symmetry.space_group_name_H-M   'P 1'
#
loop_
_entity.id
_entity.type
_entity.pdbx_description
1 polymer ?
#
loop_
_entity_poly.entity_id
_entity_poly.type
_entity_poly.pdbx_seq_one_letter_code
_entity_poly.pdbx_strand_id
1 'polypeptide(L)' 'MKINDRVSVKTDGGPRRVGTILAMEPFNEGTMFLVALEDYPLGIWFFNETHQPDGIFVEPYHEA' A
#
# COMPACT_ATOMS: atom_id res chain seq x y z
N MET A 1 -3.64 -7.11 6.44
CA MET A 1 -2.93 -5.82 6.64
C MET A 1 -3.76 -4.91 7.52
N LYS A 2 -3.12 -4.14 8.36
CA LYS A 2 -3.82 -3.25 9.30
C LYS A 2 -2.99 -1.99 9.52
N ILE A 3 -3.58 -1.00 10.17
CA ILE A 3 -2.90 0.26 10.49
C ILE A 3 -1.63 -0.03 11.29
N ASN A 4 -0.55 0.66 10.97
CA ASN A 4 0.81 0.54 11.50
C ASN A 4 1.61 -0.65 10.95
N ASP A 5 1.03 -1.47 10.09
CA ASP A 5 1.79 -2.56 9.46
C ASP A 5 2.78 -2.01 8.44
N ARG A 6 3.93 -2.68 8.34
CA ARG A 6 4.90 -2.40 7.28
C ARG A 6 4.44 -3.08 6.00
N VAL A 7 4.52 -2.36 4.91
CA VAL A 7 4.07 -2.84 3.61
C VAL A 7 5.09 -2.50 2.52
N SER A 8 4.99 -3.22 1.41
CA SER A 8 5.73 -2.97 0.19
C SER A 8 4.76 -2.41 -0.83
N VAL A 9 5.07 -1.25 -1.42
CA VAL A 9 4.20 -0.62 -2.41
C VAL A 9 4.86 -0.60 -3.78
N LYS A 10 4.04 -0.86 -4.79
CA LYS A 10 4.45 -0.81 -6.19
C LYS A 10 4.37 0.65 -6.65
N THR A 11 5.46 1.13 -7.25
CA THR A 11 5.51 2.49 -7.79
C THR A 11 5.72 2.45 -9.30
N ASP A 12 5.38 3.53 -9.97
CA ASP A 12 5.48 3.62 -11.43
C ASP A 12 6.94 3.53 -11.89
N GLY A 13 7.24 2.43 -12.58
CA GLY A 13 8.52 2.27 -13.25
C GLY A 13 9.75 2.16 -12.34
N GLY A 14 9.53 2.11 -11.03
CA GLY A 14 10.62 2.03 -10.06
C GLY A 14 10.58 0.75 -9.23
N PRO A 15 11.55 0.54 -8.37
CA PRO A 15 11.52 -0.58 -7.42
C PRO A 15 10.41 -0.41 -6.41
N ARG A 16 9.95 -1.52 -5.82
CA ARG A 16 8.99 -1.46 -4.75
C ARG A 16 9.59 -0.71 -3.56
N ARG A 17 8.73 0.00 -2.83
CA ARG A 17 9.15 0.81 -1.68
C ARG A 17 8.49 0.31 -0.41
N VAL A 18 9.19 0.44 0.69
CA VAL A 18 8.66 0.05 2.01
C VAL A 18 8.01 1.27 2.67
N GLY A 19 6.83 1.06 3.23
CA GLY A 19 6.12 2.11 3.94
C GLY A 19 5.35 1.54 5.11
N THR A 20 4.56 2.42 5.75
CA THR A 20 3.72 2.06 6.90
C THR A 20 2.29 2.51 6.65
N ILE A 21 1.33 1.63 6.91
CA ILE A 21 -0.08 1.98 6.74
C ILE A 21 -0.52 2.96 7.81
N LEU A 22 -1.02 4.12 7.41
CA LEU A 22 -1.56 5.14 8.30
C LEU A 22 -3.07 5.07 8.42
N ALA A 23 -3.76 4.67 7.34
CA ALA A 23 -5.21 4.58 7.30
C ALA A 23 -5.64 3.58 6.24
N MET A 24 -6.86 3.08 6.36
CA MET A 24 -7.45 2.13 5.42
C MET A 24 -8.91 2.51 5.20
N GLU A 25 -9.36 2.41 3.94
CA GLU A 25 -10.75 2.66 3.55
C GLU A 25 -11.24 1.49 2.70
N PRO A 26 -12.15 0.65 3.19
CA PRO A 26 -12.68 -0.45 2.41
C PRO A 26 -13.79 0.02 1.46
N PHE A 27 -13.77 -0.53 0.25
CA PHE A 27 -14.80 -0.32 -0.77
C PHE A 27 -15.21 -1.67 -1.33
N ASN A 28 -16.33 -1.71 -2.06
CA ASN A 28 -16.79 -2.96 -2.68
C ASN A 28 -15.78 -3.51 -3.69
N GLU A 29 -15.05 -2.64 -4.36
CA GLU A 29 -14.13 -3.00 -5.43
C GLU A 29 -12.70 -3.22 -4.97
N GLY A 30 -12.42 -2.90 -3.72
CA GLY A 30 -11.08 -3.05 -3.16
C GLY A 30 -10.90 -2.23 -1.91
N THR A 31 -9.65 -2.02 -1.53
CA THR A 31 -9.30 -1.25 -0.33
C THR A 31 -8.30 -0.17 -0.67
N MET A 32 -8.52 1.03 -0.15
CA MET A 32 -7.58 2.12 -0.28
C MET A 32 -6.72 2.20 0.97
N PHE A 33 -5.42 2.32 0.79
CA PHE A 33 -4.45 2.41 1.88
C PHE A 33 -3.71 3.73 1.82
N LEU A 34 -3.65 4.44 2.94
CA LEU A 34 -2.77 5.59 3.08
C LEU A 34 -1.45 5.07 3.62
N VAL A 35 -0.40 5.18 2.83
CA VAL A 35 0.91 4.62 3.16
C VAL A 35 1.94 5.74 3.29
N ALA A 36 2.56 5.82 4.46
CA ALA A 36 3.67 6.74 4.68
C ALA A 36 4.94 6.19 4.07
N LEU A 37 5.60 6.98 3.25
CA LEU A 37 6.90 6.68 2.66
C LEU A 37 7.94 7.62 3.24
N GLU A 38 9.21 7.30 3.06
CA GLU A 38 10.30 8.11 3.59
C GLU A 38 10.24 9.56 3.13
N ASP A 39 9.98 9.78 1.84
CA ASP A 39 9.87 11.11 1.25
C ASP A 39 8.43 11.66 1.25
N TYR A 40 7.46 10.89 1.72
CA TYR A 40 6.05 11.31 1.84
C TYR A 40 5.52 10.85 3.21
N PRO A 41 5.97 11.49 4.30
CA PRO A 41 5.61 11.02 5.65
C PRO A 41 4.14 11.18 6.01
N LEU A 42 3.41 12.06 5.34
CA LEU A 42 1.96 12.20 5.55
C LEU A 42 1.15 11.19 4.77
N GLY A 43 1.81 10.43 3.91
CA GLY A 43 1.20 9.33 3.20
C GLY A 43 0.70 9.64 1.81
N ILE A 44 0.63 8.59 1.01
CA ILE A 44 0.04 8.60 -0.33
C ILE A 44 -1.02 7.51 -0.34
N TRP A 45 -2.14 7.77 -0.99
CA TRP A 45 -3.21 6.78 -1.13
C TRP A 45 -2.92 5.83 -2.28
N PHE A 46 -3.01 4.51 -1.99
CA PHE A 46 -2.88 3.45 -2.98
C PHE A 46 -4.13 2.58 -2.92
N PHE A 47 -4.62 2.13 -4.07
CA PHE A 47 -5.80 1.30 -4.15
C PHE A 47 -5.43 -0.13 -4.53
N ASN A 48 -5.89 -1.10 -3.73
CA ASN A 48 -5.78 -2.52 -4.06
C ASN A 48 -7.11 -3.00 -4.59
N GLU A 49 -7.15 -3.38 -5.85
CA GLU A 49 -8.36 -3.84 -6.50
C GLU A 49 -8.60 -5.33 -6.22
N THR A 50 -9.80 -5.69 -5.77
CA THR A 50 -10.06 -7.02 -5.20
C THR A 50 -9.89 -8.16 -6.20
N HIS A 51 -10.36 -8.04 -7.43
CA HIS A 51 -10.35 -9.14 -8.39
C HIS A 51 -9.36 -8.97 -9.53
N GLN A 52 -8.39 -8.09 -9.35
CA GLN A 52 -7.41 -7.76 -10.38
C GLN A 52 -6.00 -7.96 -9.83
N PRO A 53 -5.32 -9.07 -10.19
CA PRO A 53 -3.95 -9.29 -9.69
C PRO A 53 -3.00 -8.15 -10.04
N ASP A 54 -3.18 -7.53 -11.21
CA ASP A 54 -2.35 -6.40 -11.63
C ASP A 54 -2.72 -5.09 -10.94
N GLY A 55 -3.85 -5.07 -10.23
CA GLY A 55 -4.31 -3.91 -9.48
C GLY A 55 -3.91 -3.93 -8.01
N ILE A 56 -2.98 -4.79 -7.61
CA ILE A 56 -2.51 -4.86 -6.24
C ILE A 56 -1.22 -4.06 -6.11
N PHE A 57 -1.31 -2.90 -5.44
CA PHE A 57 -0.17 -2.00 -5.25
C PHE A 57 0.49 -2.16 -3.89
N VAL A 58 -0.29 -2.54 -2.87
CA VAL A 58 0.19 -2.64 -1.49
C VAL A 58 0.17 -4.09 -1.06
N GLU A 59 1.29 -4.61 -0.61
CA GLU A 59 1.43 -5.98 -0.11
C GLU A 59 2.14 -5.96 1.24
N PRO A 60 1.91 -7.00 2.08
CA PRO A 60 2.67 -7.09 3.32
C PRO A 60 4.17 -7.13 3.04
N TYR A 61 4.93 -6.42 3.86
CA TYR A 61 6.39 -6.45 3.76
C TYR A 61 6.91 -7.63 4.55
N HIS A 62 7.70 -8.47 3.89
CA HIS A 62 8.31 -9.64 4.51
C HIS A 62 9.81 -9.38 4.70
N GLU A 63 10.23 -9.29 5.93
CA GLU A 63 11.65 -9.20 6.25
C GLU A 63 12.25 -10.60 6.16
N ALA A 64 13.30 -10.71 5.39
CA ALA A 64 13.99 -11.99 5.22
C ALA A 64 14.84 -12.33 6.45
#